data_a6381c299f5efd1514643433a1800aa6
#
_entry.id   a6381c299f5efd1514643433a1800aa6
#
_cell.length_a   1.000
_cell.length_b   1.000
_cell.length_c   1.000
_cell.angle_alpha   90.00
_cell.angle_beta   90.00
_cell.angle_gamma   90.00
#
_symmetry.space_group_name_H-M   'P 1'
#
loop_
_entity.id
_entity.type
_entity.pdbx_description
1 polymer ?
#
loop_
_entity_poly.entity_id
_entity_poly.type
_entity_poly.pdbx_seq_one_letter_code
_entity_poly.pdbx_strand_id
1 'polypeptide(L)'
;FFNVSIRNGVLYGYIIDVINRASELVILAIGMTLVTAASGGQDISVGAVMAVAAAVCCQILSGGQVSVNEYQNSIIIAVIAALLASALCGAFNGFLVARLNIQPMVATLILYTAGRGIAQLVTNGQITYIRVDSFKMAGGYIGKCPIPTPIFFAIITVLIVYLILKKTALGLYIESVGINGKAARLVGLNSTMIKFLTYVICGVLAGIAGIVASSRIYSADANNIG
;
A
#
# COMPACT_ATOMS: atom_id res chain seq x y z
N PHE A 1 4.05 5.69 30.78
CA PHE A 1 3.61 5.84 29.37
C PHE A 1 4.72 5.51 28.36
N PHE A 2 6.00 5.67 28.67
CA PHE A 2 7.13 5.47 27.75
C PHE A 2 8.01 4.28 28.16
N ASN A 3 7.42 3.12 28.35
CA ASN A 3 8.17 1.95 28.77
C ASN A 3 8.84 1.30 27.55
N VAL A 4 10.12 1.58 27.33
CA VAL A 4 10.96 0.86 26.38
C VAL A 4 11.75 -0.17 27.15
N SER A 5 11.54 -1.45 26.86
CA SER A 5 12.29 -2.56 27.45
C SER A 5 13.00 -3.35 26.36
N ILE A 6 14.23 -3.77 26.65
CA ILE A 6 14.97 -4.66 25.76
C ILE A 6 14.76 -6.08 26.27
N ARG A 7 14.10 -6.93 25.46
CA ARG A 7 13.96 -8.37 25.74
C ARG A 7 14.59 -9.15 24.58
N ASN A 8 15.50 -10.04 24.90
CA ASN A 8 16.23 -10.86 23.92
C ASN A 8 16.92 -10.08 22.79
N GLY A 9 17.41 -8.86 23.07
CA GLY A 9 18.07 -8.01 22.09
C GLY A 9 17.11 -7.22 21.18
N VAL A 10 15.80 -7.29 21.42
CA VAL A 10 14.76 -6.61 20.64
C VAL A 10 14.11 -5.52 21.51
N LEU A 11 13.87 -4.36 20.89
CA LEU A 11 13.19 -3.22 21.52
C LEU A 11 11.68 -3.47 21.54
N TYR A 12 11.13 -3.57 22.76
CA TYR A 12 9.69 -3.64 23.01
C TYR A 12 9.24 -2.39 23.76
N GLY A 13 8.03 -1.92 23.48
CA GLY A 13 7.42 -0.82 24.20
C GLY A 13 6.36 -0.10 23.39
N TYR A 14 5.55 0.68 24.07
CA TYR A 14 4.45 1.43 23.46
C TYR A 14 4.92 2.35 22.31
N ILE A 15 6.07 2.99 22.47
CA ILE A 15 6.64 3.86 21.42
C ILE A 15 7.01 3.04 20.18
N ILE A 16 7.59 1.87 20.36
CA ILE A 16 8.00 1.01 19.25
C ILE A 16 6.77 0.53 18.47
N ASP A 17 5.70 0.15 19.18
CA ASP A 17 4.45 -0.26 18.54
C ASP A 17 3.78 0.90 17.78
N VAL A 18 3.82 2.12 18.33
CA VAL A 18 3.30 3.32 17.64
C VAL A 18 4.10 3.59 16.37
N ILE A 19 5.44 3.55 16.44
CA ILE A 19 6.30 3.78 15.27
C ILE A 19 6.10 2.67 14.23
N ASN A 20 5.93 1.42 14.66
CA ASN A 20 5.67 0.29 13.78
C ASN A 20 4.36 0.47 13.00
N ARG A 21 3.27 0.85 13.67
CA ARG A 21 2.00 1.18 13.03
C ARG A 21 2.08 2.43 12.16
N ALA A 22 2.79 3.47 12.61
CA ALA A 22 3.00 4.68 11.85
C ALA A 22 3.76 4.43 10.54
N SER A 23 4.63 3.40 10.47
CA SER A 23 5.38 3.06 9.26
C SER A 23 4.47 2.70 8.08
N GLU A 24 3.38 1.98 8.31
CA GLU A 24 2.37 1.66 7.29
C GLU A 24 1.68 2.94 6.78
N LEU A 25 1.31 3.83 7.72
CA LEU A 25 0.69 5.12 7.39
C LEU A 25 1.64 6.04 6.61
N VAL A 26 2.94 6.01 6.89
CA VAL A 26 3.94 6.77 6.13
C VAL A 26 3.98 6.32 4.67
N ILE A 27 3.96 5.01 4.41
CA ILE A 27 3.94 4.48 3.04
C ILE A 27 2.69 4.96 2.29
N LEU A 28 1.52 4.90 2.94
CA LEU A 28 0.26 5.40 2.36
C LEU A 28 0.28 6.91 2.11
N ALA A 29 0.78 7.68 3.08
CA ALA A 29 0.85 9.13 2.99
C ALA A 29 1.71 9.59 1.81
N ILE A 30 2.80 8.89 1.50
CA ILE A 30 3.62 9.17 0.33
C ILE A 30 2.80 8.99 -0.96
N GLY A 31 2.07 7.86 -1.08
CA GLY A 31 1.19 7.61 -2.23
C GLY A 31 0.13 8.69 -2.40
N MET A 32 -0.57 9.04 -1.31
CA MET A 32 -1.57 10.11 -1.31
C MET A 32 -0.98 11.47 -1.68
N THR A 33 0.22 11.79 -1.19
CA THR A 33 0.89 13.05 -1.52
C THR A 33 1.16 13.18 -3.02
N LEU A 34 1.60 12.10 -3.68
CA LEU A 34 1.80 12.09 -5.14
C LEU A 34 0.51 12.33 -5.90
N VAL A 35 -0.57 11.67 -5.48
CA VAL A 35 -1.90 11.83 -6.11
C VAL A 35 -2.40 13.25 -5.91
N THR A 36 -2.33 13.79 -4.69
CA THR A 36 -2.77 15.14 -4.38
C THR A 36 -1.95 16.19 -5.15
N ALA A 37 -0.63 16.00 -5.25
CA ALA A 37 0.24 16.89 -5.99
C ALA A 37 -0.08 16.92 -7.49
N ALA A 38 -0.46 15.79 -8.11
CA ALA A 38 -0.73 15.70 -9.54
C ALA A 38 -2.18 16.04 -9.93
N SER A 39 -3.17 15.67 -9.09
CA SER A 39 -4.60 15.76 -9.43
C SER A 39 -5.33 16.86 -8.69
N GLY A 40 -4.76 17.40 -7.62
CA GLY A 40 -5.41 18.38 -6.72
C GLY A 40 -6.52 17.78 -5.87
N GLY A 41 -6.68 16.44 -5.85
CA GLY A 41 -7.70 15.74 -5.06
C GLY A 41 -7.10 14.64 -4.19
N GLN A 42 -7.88 14.15 -3.23
CA GLN A 42 -7.47 13.09 -2.31
C GLN A 42 -7.89 11.71 -2.84
N ASP A 43 -7.10 10.69 -2.52
CA ASP A 43 -7.44 9.28 -2.75
C ASP A 43 -7.91 8.63 -1.44
N ILE A 44 -9.22 8.39 -1.34
CA ILE A 44 -9.84 7.79 -0.15
C ILE A 44 -9.74 6.26 -0.19
N SER A 45 -9.45 5.69 -1.36
CA SER A 45 -9.47 4.23 -1.59
C SER A 45 -8.26 3.46 -1.05
N VAL A 46 -7.20 4.16 -0.61
CA VAL A 46 -5.92 3.53 -0.23
C VAL A 46 -6.09 2.42 0.81
N GLY A 47 -6.99 2.59 1.79
CA GLY A 47 -7.28 1.56 2.79
C GLY A 47 -7.97 0.33 2.19
N ALA A 48 -8.92 0.52 1.28
CA ALA A 48 -9.56 -0.60 0.58
C ALA A 48 -8.57 -1.34 -0.34
N VAL A 49 -7.65 -0.62 -0.99
CA VAL A 49 -6.58 -1.22 -1.80
C VAL A 49 -5.62 -2.02 -0.94
N MET A 50 -5.28 -1.53 0.29
CA MET A 50 -4.55 -2.31 1.29
C MET A 50 -5.25 -3.65 1.60
N ALA A 51 -6.56 -3.60 1.85
CA ALA A 51 -7.36 -4.80 2.15
C ALA A 51 -7.37 -5.78 0.97
N VAL A 52 -7.51 -5.31 -0.26
CA VAL A 52 -7.43 -6.16 -1.47
C VAL A 52 -6.07 -6.83 -1.58
N ALA A 53 -4.97 -6.07 -1.42
CA ALA A 53 -3.63 -6.63 -1.49
C ALA A 53 -3.37 -7.68 -0.41
N ALA A 54 -3.79 -7.42 0.83
CA ALA A 54 -3.69 -8.35 1.94
C ALA A 54 -4.51 -9.62 1.69
N ALA A 55 -5.75 -9.46 1.22
CA ALA A 55 -6.64 -10.58 0.88
C ALA A 55 -6.02 -11.48 -0.20
N VAL A 56 -5.55 -10.91 -1.31
CA VAL A 56 -4.90 -11.66 -2.40
C VAL A 56 -3.65 -12.36 -1.91
N CYS A 57 -2.79 -11.67 -1.16
CA CYS A 57 -1.56 -12.24 -0.63
C CYS A 57 -1.84 -13.45 0.27
N CYS A 58 -2.69 -13.27 1.29
CA CYS A 58 -3.00 -14.33 2.24
C CYS A 58 -3.76 -15.49 1.60
N GLN A 59 -4.68 -15.22 0.67
CA GLN A 59 -5.42 -16.26 -0.03
C GLN A 59 -4.53 -17.15 -0.90
N ILE A 60 -3.53 -16.58 -1.58
CA ILE A 60 -2.56 -17.35 -2.35
C ILE A 60 -1.66 -18.17 -1.40
N LEU A 61 -1.17 -17.58 -0.31
CA LEU A 61 -0.32 -18.27 0.66
C LEU A 61 -1.05 -19.42 1.34
N SER A 62 -2.36 -19.27 1.61
CA SER A 62 -3.18 -20.30 2.25
C SER A 62 -3.67 -21.39 1.29
N GLY A 63 -3.55 -21.18 -0.04
CA GLY A 63 -4.15 -22.09 -1.01
C GLY A 63 -5.67 -22.20 -0.89
N GLY A 64 -6.35 -21.17 -0.36
CA GLY A 64 -7.80 -21.17 -0.16
C GLY A 64 -8.28 -21.72 1.21
N GLN A 65 -7.36 -22.07 2.10
CA GLN A 65 -7.69 -22.54 3.45
C GLN A 65 -7.83 -21.35 4.42
N VAL A 66 -8.67 -21.51 5.44
CA VAL A 66 -8.93 -20.46 6.45
C VAL A 66 -7.73 -20.25 7.39
N SER A 67 -6.98 -21.29 7.68
CA SER A 67 -5.80 -21.22 8.54
C SER A 67 -4.73 -22.21 8.10
N VAL A 68 -3.50 -21.73 7.94
CA VAL A 68 -2.37 -22.57 7.54
C VAL A 68 -1.16 -22.32 8.43
N ASN A 69 -0.41 -23.40 8.70
CA ASN A 69 0.84 -23.38 9.44
C ASN A 69 2.08 -23.49 8.51
N GLU A 70 1.86 -23.77 7.23
CA GLU A 70 2.87 -23.85 6.18
C GLU A 70 2.35 -23.17 4.90
N TYR A 71 3.25 -22.61 4.11
CA TYR A 71 2.87 -22.02 2.83
C TYR A 71 2.42 -23.09 1.84
N GLN A 72 1.23 -22.92 1.28
CA GLN A 72 0.73 -23.78 0.20
C GLN A 72 1.31 -23.35 -1.16
N ASN A 73 1.67 -22.08 -1.30
CA ASN A 73 2.24 -21.50 -2.51
C ASN A 73 3.45 -20.60 -2.20
N SER A 74 4.24 -20.32 -3.23
CA SER A 74 5.42 -19.46 -3.10
C SER A 74 5.05 -18.04 -2.63
N ILE A 75 5.77 -17.53 -1.63
CA ILE A 75 5.62 -16.17 -1.11
C ILE A 75 5.88 -15.11 -2.21
N ILE A 76 6.79 -15.38 -3.14
CA ILE A 76 7.11 -14.48 -4.24
C ILE A 76 5.91 -14.30 -5.15
N ILE A 77 5.23 -15.40 -5.50
CA ILE A 77 4.01 -15.36 -6.33
C ILE A 77 2.91 -14.58 -5.61
N ALA A 78 2.72 -14.82 -4.32
CA ALA A 78 1.71 -14.14 -3.52
C ALA A 78 1.96 -12.62 -3.46
N VAL A 79 3.20 -12.19 -3.23
CA VAL A 79 3.58 -10.77 -3.19
C VAL A 79 3.41 -10.11 -4.56
N ILE A 80 3.88 -10.73 -5.64
CA ILE A 80 3.72 -10.19 -6.99
C ILE A 80 2.23 -10.05 -7.36
N ALA A 81 1.43 -11.07 -7.09
CA ALA A 81 -0.01 -11.04 -7.37
C ALA A 81 -0.73 -9.95 -6.55
N ALA A 82 -0.38 -9.77 -5.29
CA ALA A 82 -0.94 -8.71 -4.44
C ALA A 82 -0.56 -7.31 -4.96
N LEU A 83 0.69 -7.11 -5.38
CA LEU A 83 1.14 -5.84 -5.96
C LEU A 83 0.50 -5.57 -7.32
N LEU A 84 0.30 -6.58 -8.15
CA LEU A 84 -0.43 -6.45 -9.41
C LEU A 84 -1.90 -6.10 -9.18
N ALA A 85 -2.57 -6.75 -8.23
CA ALA A 85 -3.96 -6.45 -7.88
C ALA A 85 -4.11 -5.00 -7.38
N SER A 86 -3.21 -4.55 -6.51
CA SER A 86 -3.22 -3.17 -6.00
C SER A 86 -2.87 -2.14 -7.09
N ALA A 87 -1.96 -2.46 -8.01
CA ALA A 87 -1.65 -1.63 -9.17
C ALA A 87 -2.86 -1.51 -10.12
N LEU A 88 -3.61 -2.58 -10.34
CA LEU A 88 -4.86 -2.57 -11.13
C LEU A 88 -5.93 -1.70 -10.45
N CYS A 89 -6.07 -1.75 -9.14
CA CYS A 89 -6.95 -0.85 -8.40
C CYS A 89 -6.54 0.62 -8.58
N GLY A 90 -5.24 0.92 -8.48
CA GLY A 90 -4.70 2.25 -8.75
C GLY A 90 -4.92 2.69 -10.20
N ALA A 91 -4.73 1.78 -11.17
CA ALA A 91 -4.97 2.03 -12.58
C ALA A 91 -6.46 2.32 -12.86
N PHE A 92 -7.38 1.64 -12.19
CA PHE A 92 -8.81 1.90 -12.28
C PHE A 92 -9.14 3.34 -11.82
N ASN A 93 -8.68 3.76 -10.65
CA ASN A 93 -8.84 5.15 -10.19
C ASN A 93 -8.18 6.14 -11.15
N GLY A 94 -6.96 5.86 -11.58
CA GLY A 94 -6.23 6.69 -12.53
C GLY A 94 -6.98 6.84 -13.86
N PHE A 95 -7.62 5.79 -14.35
CA PHE A 95 -8.45 5.85 -15.54
C PHE A 95 -9.68 6.74 -15.34
N LEU A 96 -10.41 6.58 -14.23
CA LEU A 96 -11.59 7.40 -13.92
C LEU A 96 -11.22 8.87 -13.80
N VAL A 97 -10.15 9.21 -13.10
CA VAL A 97 -9.75 10.60 -12.84
C VAL A 97 -9.05 11.22 -14.04
N ALA A 98 -8.06 10.52 -14.63
CA ALA A 98 -7.21 11.11 -15.64
C ALA A 98 -7.82 11.07 -17.05
N ARG A 99 -8.63 10.03 -17.36
CA ARG A 99 -9.21 9.85 -18.69
C ARG A 99 -10.65 10.34 -18.75
N LEU A 100 -11.48 9.97 -17.76
CA LEU A 100 -12.89 10.35 -17.72
C LEU A 100 -13.13 11.71 -17.03
N ASN A 101 -12.09 12.32 -16.45
CA ASN A 101 -12.14 13.57 -15.70
C ASN A 101 -13.18 13.57 -14.55
N ILE A 102 -13.40 12.39 -13.95
CA ILE A 102 -14.25 12.29 -12.76
C ILE A 102 -13.51 12.92 -11.59
N GLN A 103 -14.24 13.62 -10.72
CA GLN A 103 -13.66 14.23 -9.53
C GLN A 103 -12.95 13.14 -8.68
N PRO A 104 -11.70 13.35 -8.25
CA PRO A 104 -10.91 12.35 -7.53
C PRO A 104 -11.62 11.72 -6.34
N MET A 105 -12.26 12.53 -5.52
CA MET A 105 -12.97 12.09 -4.32
C MET A 105 -14.12 11.11 -4.67
N VAL A 106 -14.87 11.38 -5.74
CA VAL A 106 -15.97 10.52 -6.19
C VAL A 106 -15.44 9.21 -6.75
N ALA A 107 -14.42 9.27 -7.63
CA ALA A 107 -13.82 8.09 -8.24
C ALA A 107 -13.25 7.13 -7.18
N THR A 108 -12.54 7.68 -6.20
CA THR A 108 -11.89 6.87 -5.15
C THR A 108 -12.88 6.32 -4.12
N LEU A 109 -14.01 7.01 -3.88
CA LEU A 109 -15.11 6.46 -3.07
C LEU A 109 -15.76 5.22 -3.71
N ILE A 110 -15.90 5.20 -5.03
CA ILE A 110 -16.38 4.02 -5.76
C ILE A 110 -15.46 2.83 -5.48
N LEU A 111 -14.15 3.04 -5.62
CA LEU A 111 -13.19 1.96 -5.35
C LEU A 111 -13.09 1.61 -3.87
N TYR A 112 -13.29 2.57 -2.96
CA TYR A 112 -13.32 2.31 -1.52
C TYR A 112 -14.37 1.28 -1.15
N THR A 113 -15.58 1.44 -1.65
CA THR A 113 -16.69 0.49 -1.39
C THR A 113 -16.52 -0.81 -2.17
N ALA A 114 -16.22 -0.73 -3.47
CA ALA A 114 -16.01 -1.90 -4.31
C ALA A 114 -14.80 -2.74 -3.87
N GLY A 115 -13.69 -2.09 -3.48
CA GLY A 115 -12.47 -2.77 -3.04
C GLY A 115 -12.68 -3.60 -1.77
N ARG A 116 -13.46 -3.09 -0.81
CA ARG A 116 -13.84 -3.87 0.37
C ARG A 116 -14.65 -5.11 -0.01
N GLY A 117 -15.61 -4.98 -0.93
CA GLY A 117 -16.37 -6.10 -1.47
C GLY A 117 -15.47 -7.12 -2.20
N ILE A 118 -14.52 -6.64 -3.02
CA ILE A 118 -13.55 -7.51 -3.70
C ILE A 118 -12.69 -8.27 -2.68
N ALA A 119 -12.18 -7.61 -1.64
CA ALA A 119 -11.40 -8.26 -0.60
C ALA A 119 -12.21 -9.36 0.12
N GLN A 120 -13.49 -9.11 0.42
CA GLN A 120 -14.40 -10.11 0.99
C GLN A 120 -14.67 -11.28 0.04
N LEU A 121 -14.87 -11.00 -1.25
CA LEU A 121 -15.05 -12.07 -2.25
C LEU A 121 -13.79 -12.95 -2.37
N VAL A 122 -12.61 -12.36 -2.38
CA VAL A 122 -11.32 -13.08 -2.46
C VAL A 122 -11.14 -13.99 -1.25
N THR A 123 -11.54 -13.55 -0.06
CA THR A 123 -11.41 -14.33 1.18
C THR A 123 -12.66 -15.19 1.49
N ASN A 124 -13.64 -15.24 0.60
CA ASN A 124 -14.95 -15.91 0.83
C ASN A 124 -15.65 -15.40 2.12
N GLY A 125 -15.46 -14.12 2.47
CA GLY A 125 -16.01 -13.52 3.67
C GLY A 125 -15.41 -14.01 4.99
N GLN A 126 -14.33 -14.80 4.95
CA GLN A 126 -13.66 -15.37 6.11
C GLN A 126 -12.32 -14.67 6.36
N ILE A 127 -11.88 -14.65 7.63
CA ILE A 127 -10.55 -14.17 7.98
C ILE A 127 -9.56 -15.29 7.69
N THR A 128 -8.59 -15.03 6.79
CA THR A 128 -7.53 -15.99 6.45
C THR A 128 -6.34 -15.80 7.37
N TYR A 129 -5.92 -16.85 8.11
CA TYR A 129 -4.81 -16.82 9.05
C TYR A 129 -3.57 -17.51 8.47
N ILE A 130 -2.43 -16.82 8.49
CA ILE A 130 -1.13 -17.35 8.09
C ILE A 130 -0.22 -17.44 9.32
N ARG A 131 -0.14 -18.62 9.95
CA ARG A 131 0.64 -18.85 11.18
C ARG A 131 2.05 -19.36 10.86
N VAL A 132 2.72 -18.73 9.92
CA VAL A 132 4.09 -19.07 9.51
C VAL A 132 5.05 -18.01 10.01
N ASP A 133 6.10 -18.41 10.75
CA ASP A 133 7.06 -17.47 11.34
C ASP A 133 7.79 -16.63 10.28
N SER A 134 8.05 -17.19 9.11
CA SER A 134 8.66 -16.45 7.99
C SER A 134 7.78 -15.32 7.47
N PHE A 135 6.44 -15.46 7.54
CA PHE A 135 5.52 -14.39 7.17
C PHE A 135 5.58 -13.21 8.15
N LYS A 136 5.73 -13.51 9.44
CA LYS A 136 5.90 -12.51 10.50
C LYS A 136 7.11 -11.60 10.30
N MET A 137 8.14 -12.07 9.62
CA MET A 137 9.37 -11.29 9.45
C MET A 137 9.12 -9.95 8.72
N ALA A 138 8.15 -9.87 7.81
CA ALA A 138 7.84 -8.63 7.09
C ALA A 138 7.11 -7.59 7.96
N GLY A 139 6.26 -8.01 8.89
CA GLY A 139 5.49 -7.12 9.77
C GLY A 139 6.00 -7.05 11.22
N GLY A 140 6.99 -7.88 11.58
CA GLY A 140 7.55 -7.99 12.92
C GLY A 140 9.02 -7.63 12.99
N TYR A 141 9.84 -8.56 13.46
CA TYR A 141 11.28 -8.37 13.63
C TYR A 141 12.05 -9.43 12.82
N ILE A 142 13.15 -9.03 12.17
CA ILE A 142 14.05 -9.96 11.49
C ILE A 142 15.14 -10.42 12.46
N GLY A 143 15.07 -11.66 12.90
CA GLY A 143 16.08 -12.29 13.77
C GLY A 143 16.30 -11.51 15.08
N LYS A 144 17.53 -11.04 15.30
CA LYS A 144 17.92 -10.27 16.49
C LYS A 144 17.96 -8.75 16.22
N CYS A 145 17.35 -8.27 15.13
CA CYS A 145 17.32 -6.85 14.83
C CYS A 145 16.47 -6.11 15.87
N PRO A 146 16.99 -5.06 16.54
CA PRO A 146 16.24 -4.35 17.58
C PRO A 146 15.06 -3.54 17.04
N ILE A 147 15.04 -3.24 15.74
CA ILE A 147 14.06 -2.36 15.08
C ILE A 147 13.06 -3.21 14.28
N PRO A 148 11.74 -2.91 14.35
CA PRO A 148 10.72 -3.58 13.54
C PRO A 148 10.95 -3.42 12.04
N THR A 149 10.69 -4.49 11.28
CA THR A 149 10.87 -4.53 9.83
C THR A 149 10.04 -3.48 9.05
N PRO A 150 8.79 -3.16 9.43
CA PRO A 150 8.00 -2.12 8.75
C PRO A 150 8.68 -0.75 8.69
N ILE A 151 9.50 -0.41 9.68
CA ILE A 151 10.26 0.85 9.70
C ILE A 151 11.26 0.89 8.53
N PHE A 152 11.94 -0.23 8.26
CA PHE A 152 12.86 -0.33 7.13
C PHE A 152 12.12 -0.20 5.80
N PHE A 153 10.95 -0.84 5.66
CA PHE A 153 10.11 -0.68 4.46
C PHE A 153 9.68 0.78 4.26
N ALA A 154 9.26 1.47 5.33
CA ALA A 154 8.90 2.88 5.25
C ALA A 154 10.09 3.76 4.83
N ILE A 155 11.26 3.58 5.46
CA ILE A 155 12.47 4.35 5.12
C ILE A 155 12.90 4.10 3.68
N ILE A 156 12.93 2.84 3.24
CA ILE A 156 13.28 2.48 1.86
C ILE A 156 12.30 3.12 0.88
N THR A 157 11.01 3.06 1.17
CA THR A 157 9.97 3.67 0.33
C THR A 157 10.13 5.18 0.23
N VAL A 158 10.35 5.87 1.37
CA VAL A 158 10.63 7.32 1.40
C VAL A 158 11.85 7.64 0.54
N LEU A 159 12.94 6.88 0.71
CA LEU A 159 14.18 7.10 -0.02
C LEU A 159 14.01 6.91 -1.53
N ILE A 160 13.34 5.82 -1.94
CA ILE A 160 13.08 5.52 -3.35
C ILE A 160 12.24 6.63 -3.98
N VAL A 161 11.12 7.00 -3.34
CA VAL A 161 10.24 8.04 -3.88
C VAL A 161 10.94 9.39 -3.91
N TYR A 162 11.69 9.74 -2.86
CA TYR A 162 12.52 10.96 -2.83
C TYR A 162 13.53 11.00 -3.99
N LEU A 163 14.24 9.89 -4.24
CA LEU A 163 15.20 9.81 -5.34
C LEU A 163 14.50 9.91 -6.71
N ILE A 164 13.35 9.26 -6.88
CA ILE A 164 12.55 9.36 -8.11
C ILE A 164 12.13 10.81 -8.34
N LEU A 165 11.57 11.47 -7.34
CA LEU A 165 11.07 12.84 -7.48
C LEU A 165 12.21 13.85 -7.70
N LYS A 166 13.35 13.67 -7.06
CA LYS A 166 14.46 14.65 -7.11
C LYS A 166 15.48 14.39 -8.21
N LYS A 167 15.65 13.14 -8.63
CA LYS A 167 16.65 12.73 -9.63
C LYS A 167 16.07 12.42 -11.00
N THR A 168 14.74 12.35 -11.14
CA THR A 168 14.08 12.12 -12.43
C THR A 168 13.18 13.29 -12.81
N ALA A 169 12.86 13.39 -14.10
CA ALA A 169 11.93 14.40 -14.61
C ALA A 169 10.48 14.23 -14.07
N LEU A 170 10.16 13.06 -13.48
CA LEU A 170 8.81 12.74 -13.03
C LEU A 170 8.34 13.68 -11.93
N GLY A 171 9.22 14.08 -11.00
CA GLY A 171 8.89 15.03 -9.96
C GLY A 171 8.51 16.40 -10.53
N LEU A 172 9.30 16.93 -11.47
CA LEU A 172 9.00 18.18 -12.15
C LEU A 172 7.70 18.13 -12.95
N TYR A 173 7.42 16.97 -13.58
CA TYR A 173 6.19 16.77 -14.36
C TYR A 173 4.95 16.72 -13.45
N ILE A 174 5.02 16.05 -12.31
CA ILE A 174 3.94 16.00 -11.31
C ILE A 174 3.63 17.43 -10.82
N GLU A 175 4.66 18.19 -10.45
CA GLU A 175 4.50 19.56 -9.99
C GLU A 175 3.91 20.47 -11.08
N SER A 176 4.43 20.42 -12.30
CA SER A 176 3.94 21.20 -13.43
C SER A 176 2.47 20.91 -13.77
N VAL A 177 2.09 19.62 -13.78
CA VAL A 177 0.71 19.20 -14.04
C VAL A 177 -0.22 19.58 -12.89
N GLY A 178 0.27 19.52 -11.65
CA GLY A 178 -0.49 19.93 -10.46
C GLY A 178 -0.80 21.42 -10.43
N ILE A 179 0.17 22.26 -10.77
CA ILE A 179 0.00 23.73 -10.81
C ILE A 179 -0.98 24.12 -11.94
N ASN A 180 -0.75 23.66 -13.17
CA ASN A 180 -1.63 23.94 -14.29
C ASN A 180 -1.54 22.87 -15.39
N GLY A 181 -2.42 21.90 -15.31
CA GLY A 181 -2.45 20.80 -16.29
C GLY A 181 -2.77 21.22 -17.72
N LYS A 182 -3.44 22.37 -17.94
CA LYS A 182 -3.68 22.91 -19.29
C LYS A 182 -2.39 23.52 -19.85
N ALA A 183 -1.68 24.33 -19.07
CA ALA A 183 -0.40 24.91 -19.47
C ALA A 183 0.65 23.80 -19.70
N ALA A 184 0.71 22.80 -18.86
CA ALA A 184 1.60 21.64 -19.02
C ALA A 184 1.38 20.92 -20.36
N ARG A 185 0.13 20.81 -20.83
CA ARG A 185 -0.18 20.24 -22.16
C ARG A 185 0.33 21.09 -23.31
N LEU A 186 0.30 22.42 -23.19
CA LEU A 186 0.77 23.33 -24.25
C LEU A 186 2.29 23.21 -24.47
N VAL A 187 3.04 22.86 -23.44
CA VAL A 187 4.49 22.59 -23.53
C VAL A 187 4.81 21.12 -23.84
N GLY A 188 3.80 20.33 -24.24
CA GLY A 188 3.98 18.96 -24.72
C GLY A 188 3.91 17.86 -23.63
N LEU A 189 3.61 18.20 -22.37
CA LEU A 189 3.48 17.20 -21.32
C LEU A 189 2.12 16.48 -21.39
N ASN A 190 2.14 15.15 -21.32
CA ASN A 190 0.89 14.37 -21.26
C ASN A 190 0.35 14.34 -19.82
N SER A 191 -0.39 15.40 -19.44
CA SER A 191 -0.95 15.53 -18.09
C SER A 191 -1.87 14.37 -17.68
N THR A 192 -2.55 13.74 -18.65
CA THR A 192 -3.40 12.57 -18.41
C THR A 192 -2.55 11.37 -17.97
N MET A 193 -1.46 11.09 -18.69
CA MET A 193 -0.58 9.98 -18.38
C MET A 193 0.13 10.17 -17.02
N ILE A 194 0.54 11.41 -16.72
CA ILE A 194 1.20 11.72 -15.45
C ILE A 194 0.25 11.50 -14.27
N LYS A 195 -1.00 11.99 -14.35
CA LYS A 195 -2.03 11.72 -13.34
C LYS A 195 -2.31 10.23 -13.19
N PHE A 196 -2.50 9.53 -14.32
CA PHE A 196 -2.72 8.07 -14.29
C PHE A 196 -1.59 7.34 -13.56
N LEU A 197 -0.34 7.67 -13.86
CA LEU A 197 0.83 7.03 -13.26
C LEU A 197 0.91 7.27 -11.75
N THR A 198 0.55 8.47 -11.25
CA THR A 198 0.54 8.74 -9.80
C THR A 198 -0.47 7.87 -9.06
N TYR A 199 -1.64 7.60 -9.63
CA TYR A 199 -2.62 6.67 -9.05
C TYR A 199 -2.12 5.23 -9.04
N VAL A 200 -1.44 4.79 -10.10
CA VAL A 200 -0.84 3.44 -10.15
C VAL A 200 0.23 3.29 -9.07
N ILE A 201 1.12 4.28 -8.94
CA ILE A 201 2.16 4.28 -7.89
C ILE A 201 1.51 4.28 -6.49
N CYS A 202 0.48 5.08 -6.28
CA CYS A 202 -0.27 5.10 -5.02
C CYS A 202 -0.87 3.73 -4.71
N GLY A 203 -1.48 3.07 -5.69
CA GLY A 203 -2.01 1.70 -5.56
C GLY A 203 -0.93 0.69 -5.17
N VAL A 204 0.24 0.72 -5.81
CA VAL A 204 1.37 -0.15 -5.46
C VAL A 204 1.85 0.09 -4.04
N LEU A 205 1.98 1.36 -3.62
CA LEU A 205 2.37 1.71 -2.26
C LEU A 205 1.33 1.23 -1.23
N ALA A 206 0.04 1.37 -1.53
CA ALA A 206 -1.03 0.81 -0.71
C ALA A 206 -0.95 -0.73 -0.64
N GLY A 207 -0.56 -1.39 -1.74
CA GLY A 207 -0.30 -2.84 -1.77
C GLY A 207 0.85 -3.25 -0.84
N ILE A 208 1.96 -2.54 -0.87
CA ILE A 208 3.10 -2.78 0.04
C ILE A 208 2.66 -2.62 1.50
N ALA A 209 1.96 -1.53 1.82
CA ALA A 209 1.44 -1.29 3.17
C ALA A 209 0.47 -2.41 3.61
N GLY A 210 -0.38 -2.90 2.70
CA GLY A 210 -1.32 -4.01 2.97
C GLY A 210 -0.63 -5.33 3.27
N ILE A 211 0.44 -5.68 2.54
CA ILE A 211 1.24 -6.87 2.81
C ILE A 211 1.95 -6.76 4.16
N VAL A 212 2.52 -5.61 4.49
CA VAL A 212 3.17 -5.36 5.78
C VAL A 212 2.17 -5.45 6.93
N ALA A 213 0.99 -4.83 6.78
CA ALA A 213 -0.08 -4.87 7.78
C ALA A 213 -0.58 -6.30 8.02
N SER A 214 -0.87 -7.08 6.96
CA SER A 214 -1.32 -8.46 7.07
C SER A 214 -0.26 -9.37 7.70
N SER A 215 1.01 -9.14 7.38
CA SER A 215 2.14 -9.84 7.99
C SER A 215 2.24 -9.58 9.49
N ARG A 216 1.98 -8.34 9.94
CA ARG A 216 2.01 -7.96 11.36
C ARG A 216 0.90 -8.63 12.17
N ILE A 217 -0.31 -8.73 11.61
CA ILE A 217 -1.48 -9.33 12.29
C ILE A 217 -1.69 -10.81 11.99
N TYR A 218 -0.84 -11.43 11.14
CA TYR A 218 -0.93 -12.84 10.69
C TYR A 218 -2.23 -13.21 10.00
N SER A 219 -2.96 -12.24 9.49
CA SER A 219 -4.27 -12.50 8.88
C SER A 219 -4.59 -11.45 7.82
N ALA A 220 -5.51 -11.81 6.95
CA ALA A 220 -6.22 -10.86 6.10
C ALA A 220 -7.67 -10.77 6.54
N ASP A 221 -8.05 -9.59 7.01
CA ASP A 221 -9.42 -9.23 7.32
C ASP A 221 -9.81 -8.01 6.48
N ALA A 222 -10.77 -8.18 5.59
CA ALA A 222 -11.23 -7.11 4.70
C ALA A 222 -11.81 -5.89 5.45
N ASN A 223 -12.21 -6.06 6.71
CA ASN A 223 -12.81 -5.00 7.52
C ASN A 223 -11.81 -4.27 8.44
N ASN A 224 -10.74 -4.96 8.87
CA ASN A 224 -9.77 -4.42 9.83
C ASN A 224 -8.48 -3.90 9.20
N ILE A 225 -8.20 -4.24 7.93
CA ILE A 225 -7.03 -3.73 7.21
C ILE A 225 -7.47 -2.50 6.41
N GLY A 226 -6.85 -1.36 6.70
CA GLY A 226 -7.06 -0.08 6.02
C GLY A 226 -8.00 0.90 6.70
#